data_12ce823060ebde1c89d43e5e9648f712
#
_entry.id   12ce823060ebde1c89d43e5e9648f712
#
_cell.length_a   1.000
_cell.length_b   1.000
_cell.length_c   1.000
_cell.angle_alpha   90.00
_cell.angle_beta   90.00
_cell.angle_gamma   90.00
#
_symmetry.space_group_name_H-M   'P 1'
#
loop_
_entity.id
_entity.type
_entity.pdbx_description
1 polymer ?
#
loop_
_entity_poly.entity_id
_entity_poly.type
_entity_poly.pdbx_seq_one_letter_code
_entity_poly.pdbx_strand_id
1 'polypeptide(L)'
;MSELTDKYGNVYGLASNLGGTNLNAQEDAGHLTISGTMPTKYDVNKIWDAVKEIDPGLHAGDLSLNLTPARDDIYGEYEVQPGDSLSKIAKALSGGALTYQQIFEANTDQLDDPDKIQIGQRLVIPNF
;
A
#
# COMPACT_ATOMS: atom_id res chain seq x y z
N MET A 1 23.73 -12.01 -10.64
CA MET A 1 22.79 -11.01 -10.11
C MET A 1 23.50 -10.18 -9.05
N SER A 2 23.14 -8.93 -8.91
CA SER A 2 23.74 -8.08 -7.91
C SER A 2 23.19 -8.34 -6.52
N GLU A 3 23.91 -7.91 -5.49
CA GLU A 3 23.45 -7.99 -4.11
C GLU A 3 22.17 -7.18 -3.88
N LEU A 4 22.01 -6.05 -4.56
CA LEU A 4 20.83 -5.19 -4.44
C LEU A 4 19.59 -5.83 -5.04
N THR A 5 19.72 -6.48 -6.19
CA THR A 5 18.60 -7.22 -6.80
C THR A 5 18.16 -8.38 -5.92
N ASP A 6 19.10 -9.05 -5.27
CA ASP A 6 18.78 -10.12 -4.32
C ASP A 6 18.16 -9.56 -3.03
N LYS A 7 18.70 -8.45 -2.52
CA LYS A 7 18.20 -7.82 -1.29
C LYS A 7 16.77 -7.31 -1.43
N TYR A 8 16.44 -6.70 -2.57
CA TYR A 8 15.14 -6.06 -2.80
C TYR A 8 14.25 -6.80 -3.80
N GLY A 9 14.61 -8.04 -4.17
CA GLY A 9 13.82 -8.82 -5.11
C GLY A 9 12.39 -9.06 -4.65
N ASN A 10 12.19 -9.27 -3.35
CA ASN A 10 10.86 -9.45 -2.75
C ASN A 10 10.03 -8.16 -2.84
N VAL A 11 10.67 -7.01 -2.77
CA VAL A 11 9.99 -5.70 -2.91
C VAL A 11 9.43 -5.55 -4.33
N TYR A 12 10.25 -5.86 -5.33
CA TYR A 12 9.81 -5.83 -6.73
C TYR A 12 8.68 -6.82 -6.99
N GLY A 13 8.81 -8.04 -6.47
CA GLY A 13 7.78 -9.08 -6.60
C GLY A 13 6.48 -8.67 -5.93
N LEU A 14 6.54 -8.03 -4.77
CA LEU A 14 5.36 -7.53 -4.08
C LEU A 14 4.66 -6.45 -4.91
N ALA A 15 5.42 -5.53 -5.51
CA ALA A 15 4.86 -4.49 -6.37
C ALA A 15 4.10 -5.09 -7.56
N SER A 16 4.67 -6.12 -8.17
CA SER A 16 4.01 -6.85 -9.26
C SER A 16 2.73 -7.54 -8.79
N ASN A 17 2.77 -8.20 -7.63
CA ASN A 17 1.63 -8.91 -7.05
C ASN A 17 0.49 -7.97 -6.64
N LEU A 18 0.80 -6.74 -6.27
CA LEU A 18 -0.20 -5.74 -5.92
C LEU A 18 -0.85 -5.06 -7.14
N GLY A 19 -0.44 -5.45 -8.34
CA GLY A 19 -1.01 -4.92 -9.58
C GLY A 19 -0.23 -3.76 -10.18
N GLY A 20 1.04 -3.61 -9.81
CA GLY A 20 1.91 -2.58 -10.38
C GLY A 20 2.10 -2.78 -11.89
N THR A 21 2.18 -1.67 -12.63
CA THR A 21 2.38 -1.65 -14.08
C THR A 21 3.59 -0.82 -14.42
N ASN A 22 4.16 -1.06 -15.60
CA ASN A 22 5.37 -0.37 -16.07
C ASN A 22 6.52 -0.47 -15.08
N LEU A 23 6.59 -1.58 -14.34
CA LEU A 23 7.61 -1.80 -13.32
C LEU A 23 8.98 -1.97 -13.96
N ASN A 24 9.96 -1.27 -13.41
CA ASN A 24 11.34 -1.34 -13.85
C ASN A 24 12.27 -1.25 -12.65
N ALA A 25 13.32 -2.05 -12.66
CA ALA A 25 14.34 -2.03 -11.63
C ALA A 25 15.71 -1.81 -12.32
N GLN A 26 16.41 -0.75 -11.95
CA GLN A 26 17.71 -0.44 -12.48
C GLN A 26 18.72 -0.26 -11.36
N GLU A 27 19.89 -0.87 -11.53
CA GLU A 27 20.99 -0.72 -10.59
C GLU A 27 22.13 0.05 -11.26
N ASP A 28 22.65 1.05 -10.57
CA ASP A 28 23.75 1.86 -11.06
C ASP A 28 24.61 2.31 -9.88
N ALA A 29 25.89 2.03 -9.93
CA ALA A 29 26.90 2.47 -8.95
C ALA A 29 26.51 2.12 -7.49
N GLY A 30 25.95 0.93 -7.27
CA GLY A 30 25.56 0.47 -5.93
C GLY A 30 24.23 1.03 -5.45
N HIS A 31 23.42 1.55 -6.36
CA HIS A 31 22.12 2.11 -6.06
C HIS A 31 21.05 1.45 -6.94
N LEU A 32 19.98 0.96 -6.33
CA LEU A 32 18.84 0.34 -7.05
C LEU A 32 17.67 1.31 -7.09
N THR A 33 17.13 1.53 -8.29
CA THR A 33 15.92 2.33 -8.48
C THR A 33 14.80 1.44 -9.00
N ILE A 34 13.69 1.39 -8.27
CA ILE A 34 12.47 0.70 -8.70
C ILE A 34 11.44 1.76 -9.05
N SER A 35 10.94 1.70 -10.28
CA SER A 35 9.95 2.67 -10.78
C SER A 35 8.75 1.95 -11.37
N GLY A 36 7.64 2.66 -11.47
CA GLY A 36 6.41 2.13 -12.05
C GLY A 36 5.17 2.84 -11.51
N THR A 37 4.02 2.25 -11.81
CA THR A 37 2.73 2.76 -11.38
C THR A 37 2.02 1.72 -10.54
N MET A 38 1.61 2.09 -9.33
CA MET A 38 0.82 1.23 -8.45
C MET A 38 -0.66 1.60 -8.54
N PRO A 39 -1.58 0.68 -8.24
CA PRO A 39 -3.01 0.99 -8.33
C PRO A 39 -3.46 2.14 -7.44
N THR A 40 -2.96 2.23 -6.20
CA THR A 40 -3.37 3.25 -5.22
C THR A 40 -2.20 3.66 -4.33
N LYS A 41 -2.40 4.73 -3.56
CA LYS A 41 -1.42 5.19 -2.55
C LYS A 41 -1.18 4.13 -1.48
N TYR A 42 -2.21 3.38 -1.10
CA TYR A 42 -2.09 2.31 -0.12
C TYR A 42 -1.10 1.24 -0.58
N ASP A 43 -1.16 0.89 -1.88
CA ASP A 43 -0.22 -0.08 -2.45
C ASP A 43 1.21 0.46 -2.44
N VAL A 44 1.42 1.73 -2.73
CA VAL A 44 2.74 2.36 -2.64
C VAL A 44 3.26 2.27 -1.20
N ASN A 45 2.42 2.55 -0.21
CA ASN A 45 2.82 2.49 1.20
C ASN A 45 3.17 1.06 1.64
N LYS A 46 2.48 0.05 1.10
CA LYS A 46 2.84 -1.35 1.36
C LYS A 46 4.24 -1.68 0.88
N ILE A 47 4.64 -1.13 -0.25
CA ILE A 47 6.00 -1.33 -0.77
C ILE A 47 7.02 -0.68 0.17
N TRP A 48 6.76 0.55 0.65
CA TRP A 48 7.63 1.19 1.64
C TRP A 48 7.73 0.39 2.94
N ASP A 49 6.64 -0.20 3.40
CA ASP A 49 6.65 -1.05 4.60
C ASP A 49 7.54 -2.27 4.41
N ALA A 50 7.50 -2.90 3.23
CA ALA A 50 8.38 -4.01 2.91
C ALA A 50 9.85 -3.59 2.90
N VAL A 51 10.16 -2.42 2.38
CA VAL A 51 11.54 -1.87 2.40
C VAL A 51 12.01 -1.64 3.84
N LYS A 52 11.14 -1.12 4.69
CA LYS A 52 11.48 -0.87 6.11
C LYS A 52 11.75 -2.16 6.88
N GLU A 53 11.16 -3.27 6.48
CA GLU A 53 11.46 -4.58 7.07
C GLU A 53 12.88 -5.03 6.71
N ILE A 54 13.35 -4.70 5.51
CA ILE A 54 14.70 -5.06 5.04
C ILE A 54 15.74 -4.12 5.63
N ASP A 55 15.44 -2.82 5.66
CA ASP A 55 16.35 -1.76 6.12
C ASP A 55 15.59 -0.81 7.05
N PRO A 56 15.39 -1.17 8.33
CA PRO A 56 14.71 -0.32 9.29
C PRO A 56 15.41 1.04 9.41
N GLY A 57 14.62 2.11 9.26
CA GLY A 57 15.14 3.46 9.30
C GLY A 57 15.73 3.97 7.99
N LEU A 58 15.80 3.12 6.96
CA LEU A 58 16.28 3.49 5.61
C LEU A 58 17.71 4.06 5.64
N HIS A 59 18.59 3.42 6.41
CA HIS A 59 19.96 3.91 6.62
C HIS A 59 20.93 3.55 5.49
N ALA A 60 20.64 2.48 4.73
CA ALA A 60 21.59 2.02 3.71
C ALA A 60 21.71 2.98 2.54
N GLY A 61 20.65 3.72 2.21
CA GLY A 61 20.68 4.71 1.12
C GLY A 61 20.93 4.11 -0.27
N ASP A 62 20.69 2.81 -0.43
CA ASP A 62 20.98 2.07 -1.65
C ASP A 62 19.74 1.82 -2.52
N LEU A 63 18.59 2.36 -2.13
CA LEU A 63 17.32 2.13 -2.83
C LEU A 63 16.58 3.45 -3.04
N SER A 64 16.05 3.64 -4.24
CA SER A 64 15.06 4.68 -4.56
C SER A 64 13.79 4.03 -5.09
N LEU A 65 12.63 4.50 -4.61
CA LEU A 65 11.33 4.09 -5.11
C LEU A 65 10.68 5.26 -5.83
N ASN A 66 10.44 5.11 -7.13
CA ASN A 66 9.74 6.09 -7.97
C ASN A 66 8.40 5.51 -8.38
N LEU A 67 7.58 5.14 -7.40
CA LEU A 67 6.27 4.56 -7.61
C LEU A 67 5.21 5.62 -7.46
N THR A 68 4.32 5.71 -8.46
CA THR A 68 3.22 6.68 -8.47
C THR A 68 1.88 5.96 -8.40
N PRO A 69 0.89 6.49 -7.68
CA PRO A 69 -0.44 5.89 -7.66
C PRO A 69 -1.18 6.21 -8.97
N ALA A 70 -1.85 5.20 -9.55
CA ALA A 70 -2.67 5.39 -10.74
C ALA A 70 -3.95 6.15 -10.41
N ARG A 71 -4.45 6.03 -9.17
CA ARG A 71 -5.63 6.72 -8.66
C ARG A 71 -5.24 7.65 -7.54
N ASP A 72 -5.67 8.91 -7.63
CA ASP A 72 -5.48 9.90 -6.58
C ASP A 72 -6.80 10.34 -5.94
N ASP A 73 -7.93 9.79 -6.40
CA ASP A 73 -9.27 10.06 -5.87
C ASP A 73 -9.58 9.28 -4.59
N ILE A 74 -8.85 8.19 -4.35
CA ILE A 74 -8.96 7.39 -3.12
C ILE A 74 -7.57 7.09 -2.57
N TYR A 75 -7.52 6.73 -1.28
CA TYR A 75 -6.27 6.24 -0.68
C TYR A 75 -5.96 4.82 -1.16
N GLY A 76 -6.97 3.95 -1.16
CA GLY A 76 -6.80 2.57 -1.58
C GLY A 76 -8.05 1.74 -1.37
N GLU A 77 -7.89 0.42 -1.52
CA GLU A 77 -8.92 -0.55 -1.19
C GLU A 77 -8.37 -1.50 -0.13
N TYR A 78 -9.21 -1.84 0.84
CA TYR A 78 -8.81 -2.69 1.97
C TYR A 78 -9.72 -3.91 2.04
N GLU A 79 -9.14 -5.10 2.18
CA GLU A 79 -9.88 -6.34 2.38
C GLU A 79 -10.08 -6.59 3.87
N VAL A 80 -11.33 -6.74 4.28
CA VAL A 80 -11.69 -6.94 5.69
C VAL A 80 -11.12 -8.26 6.20
N GLN A 81 -10.45 -8.21 7.34
CA GLN A 81 -9.85 -9.36 8.01
C GLN A 81 -10.66 -9.74 9.25
N PRO A 82 -10.48 -10.98 9.76
CA PRO A 82 -11.16 -11.40 11.01
C PRO A 82 -10.84 -10.45 12.17
N GLY A 83 -11.86 -10.01 12.87
CA GLY A 83 -11.71 -9.10 14.01
C GLY A 83 -11.68 -7.63 13.65
N ASP A 84 -11.78 -7.28 12.36
CA ASP A 84 -11.77 -5.88 11.94
C ASP A 84 -13.08 -5.17 12.24
N SER A 85 -12.99 -3.85 12.39
CA SER A 85 -14.12 -2.93 12.39
C SER A 85 -13.73 -1.70 11.59
N LEU A 86 -14.69 -0.90 11.15
CA LEU A 86 -14.37 0.33 10.42
C LEU A 86 -13.51 1.27 11.25
N SER A 87 -13.76 1.36 12.56
CA SER A 87 -12.93 2.18 13.46
C SER A 87 -11.50 1.69 13.53
N LYS A 88 -11.30 0.38 13.64
CA LYS A 88 -9.95 -0.20 13.68
C LYS A 88 -9.22 -0.01 12.36
N ILE A 89 -9.92 -0.21 11.24
CA ILE A 89 -9.35 -0.03 9.90
C ILE A 89 -8.93 1.44 9.71
N ALA A 90 -9.82 2.38 10.06
CA ALA A 90 -9.54 3.81 9.93
C ALA A 90 -8.29 4.21 10.73
N LYS A 91 -8.19 3.76 11.97
CA LYS A 91 -7.06 4.06 12.83
C LYS A 91 -5.77 3.42 12.33
N ALA A 92 -5.83 2.17 11.90
CA ALA A 92 -4.65 1.44 11.43
C ALA A 92 -4.07 2.06 10.17
N LEU A 93 -4.92 2.51 9.23
CA LEU A 93 -4.47 3.05 7.96
C LEU A 93 -4.07 4.51 8.02
N SER A 94 -4.68 5.30 8.90
CA SER A 94 -4.49 6.75 8.92
C SER A 94 -3.90 7.32 10.20
N GLY A 95 -3.75 6.49 11.24
CA GLY A 95 -3.27 6.95 12.54
C GLY A 95 -4.24 7.88 13.27
N GLY A 96 -5.50 7.93 12.84
CA GLY A 96 -6.53 8.77 13.45
C GLY A 96 -7.02 9.92 12.59
N ALA A 97 -6.40 10.14 11.41
CA ALA A 97 -6.84 11.20 10.48
C ALA A 97 -8.16 10.86 9.80
N LEU A 98 -8.46 9.57 9.64
CA LEU A 98 -9.67 9.07 9.00
C LEU A 98 -10.62 8.52 10.07
N THR A 99 -11.92 8.79 9.93
CA THR A 99 -12.94 8.25 10.84
C THR A 99 -13.68 7.08 10.20
N TYR A 100 -14.30 6.24 11.04
CA TYR A 100 -15.10 5.12 10.54
C TYR A 100 -16.25 5.61 9.65
N GLN A 101 -16.83 6.76 9.98
CA GLN A 101 -17.93 7.34 9.23
C GLN A 101 -17.52 7.71 7.81
N GLN A 102 -16.31 8.22 7.64
CA GLN A 102 -15.78 8.55 6.31
C GLN A 102 -15.64 7.30 5.44
N ILE A 103 -15.18 6.19 6.03
CA ILE A 103 -15.11 4.91 5.30
C ILE A 103 -16.52 4.42 4.95
N PHE A 104 -17.45 4.51 5.89
CA PHE A 104 -18.84 4.10 5.65
C PHE A 104 -19.45 4.92 4.51
N GLU A 105 -19.30 6.23 4.52
CA GLU A 105 -19.84 7.11 3.49
C GLU A 105 -19.25 6.82 2.11
N ALA A 106 -17.99 6.39 2.04
CA ALA A 106 -17.34 6.02 0.78
C ALA A 106 -17.81 4.67 0.25
N ASN A 107 -18.54 3.87 1.04
CA ASN A 107 -18.96 2.51 0.69
C ASN A 107 -20.47 2.30 0.83
N THR A 108 -21.27 3.34 0.71
CA THR A 108 -22.73 3.25 0.84
C THR A 108 -23.39 2.39 -0.24
N ASP A 109 -22.68 2.13 -1.34
CA ASP A 109 -23.13 1.22 -2.40
C ASP A 109 -23.12 -0.25 -1.95
N GLN A 110 -22.34 -0.60 -0.93
CA GLN A 110 -22.23 -1.97 -0.44
C GLN A 110 -22.49 -2.12 1.07
N LEU A 111 -22.56 -1.02 1.82
CA LEU A 111 -22.77 -1.04 3.26
C LEU A 111 -24.05 -0.28 3.62
N ASP A 112 -24.98 -0.96 4.31
CA ASP A 112 -26.17 -0.32 4.88
C ASP A 112 -25.93 0.11 6.33
N ASP A 113 -24.95 -0.51 7.00
CA ASP A 113 -24.67 -0.32 8.41
C ASP A 113 -23.16 -0.41 8.62
N PRO A 114 -22.53 0.56 9.33
CA PRO A 114 -21.09 0.54 9.57
C PRO A 114 -20.62 -0.67 10.39
N ASP A 115 -21.51 -1.33 11.12
CA ASP A 115 -21.17 -2.51 11.92
C ASP A 115 -21.35 -3.83 11.17
N LYS A 116 -21.81 -3.79 9.93
CA LYS A 116 -22.10 -4.99 9.12
C LYS A 116 -21.10 -5.25 8.02
N ILE A 117 -19.81 -5.10 8.33
CA ILE A 117 -18.73 -5.48 7.40
C ILE A 117 -18.52 -7.01 7.48
N GLN A 118 -18.07 -7.59 6.36
CA GLN A 118 -17.83 -9.02 6.26
C GLN A 118 -16.38 -9.31 5.90
N ILE A 119 -15.84 -10.39 6.44
CA ILE A 119 -14.49 -10.85 6.12
C ILE A 119 -14.38 -11.08 4.61
N GLY A 120 -13.31 -10.58 4.01
CA GLY A 120 -13.07 -10.67 2.56
C GLY A 120 -13.72 -9.57 1.74
N GLN A 121 -14.55 -8.72 2.35
CA GLN A 121 -15.16 -7.59 1.67
C GLN A 121 -14.10 -6.53 1.36
N ARG A 122 -14.11 -6.00 0.13
CA ARG A 122 -13.19 -4.92 -0.25
C ARG A 122 -13.86 -3.57 -0.06
N LEU A 123 -13.25 -2.75 0.78
CA LEU A 123 -13.74 -1.42 1.12
C LEU A 123 -12.90 -0.36 0.45
N VAL A 124 -13.55 0.66 -0.12
CA VAL A 124 -12.86 1.84 -0.62
C VAL A 124 -12.43 2.69 0.59
N ILE A 125 -11.17 3.05 0.62
CA ILE A 125 -10.61 3.91 1.67
C ILE A 125 -10.41 5.29 1.07
N PRO A 126 -11.15 6.31 1.54
CA PRO A 126 -11.01 7.67 1.00
C PRO A 126 -9.67 8.29 1.40
N ASN A 127 -9.28 9.32 0.67
CA ASN A 127 -8.08 10.09 1.01
C ASN A 127 -8.24 10.77 2.38
N PHE A 128 -7.11 10.94 3.05
CA PHE A 128 -7.08 11.63 4.35
C PHE A 128 -5.85 12.50 4.50
#